data_f3836b4bbee96b33472292bb967b89ab
#
_entry.id   f3836b4bbee96b33472292bb967b89ab
#
_cell.length_a   1.000
_cell.length_b   1.000
_cell.length_c   1.000
_cell.angle_alpha   90.00
_cell.angle_beta   90.00
_cell.angle_gamma   90.00
#
_symmetry.space_group_name_H-M   'P 1'
#
loop_
_entity.id
_entity.type
_entity.pdbx_description
1 polymer ?
#
loop_
_entity_poly.entity_id
_entity_poly.type
_entity_poly.pdbx_seq_one_letter_code
_entity_poly.pdbx_strand_id
1 'polypeptide(L)'
;MAARILVVDDEKLIVKGILISLAQDGYETDAAYDGNEALEKIKNGSYDLVILDLMLPGMSGTQVCCSVREFSSVPIIMLTAKSEDMDKILGLEYGADDYMTKPFNILELKARVKAILRRTKEGLAPAQTRRIIESGDIRMDRDNRRVEIAGREISLTGKEFELLELLVSHPGKVYARANLLQLVWGRDYPGDERTVDVHIRRLREKIERTPSEPCYVQTKWGVGYYYQEKKNE
;
A
#
# COMPACT_ATOMS: atom_id res chain seq x y z
N MET A 1 20.67 2.97 7.59
CA MET A 1 20.87 3.43 6.20
C MET A 1 19.75 4.43 5.89
N ALA A 2 20.02 5.43 5.04
CA ALA A 2 18.99 6.32 4.50
C ALA A 2 17.99 5.48 3.65
N ALA A 3 16.71 5.86 3.65
CA ALA A 3 15.78 5.19 2.76
C ALA A 3 15.98 5.68 1.32
N ARG A 4 15.89 4.77 0.37
CA ARG A 4 16.09 5.03 -1.05
C ARG A 4 14.77 5.12 -1.80
N ILE A 5 14.53 6.25 -2.46
CA ILE A 5 13.26 6.57 -3.12
C ILE A 5 13.48 6.76 -4.61
N LEU A 6 12.73 6.05 -5.44
CA LEU A 6 12.68 6.27 -6.89
C LEU A 6 11.54 7.23 -7.22
N VAL A 7 11.83 8.25 -8.02
CA VAL A 7 10.84 9.21 -8.54
C VAL A 7 10.72 9.01 -10.04
N VAL A 8 9.51 8.72 -10.51
CA VAL A 8 9.21 8.40 -11.90
C VAL A 8 8.19 9.39 -12.44
N ASP A 9 8.59 10.24 -13.36
CA ASP A 9 7.73 11.25 -14.00
C ASP A 9 8.46 11.76 -15.26
N ASP A 10 7.79 11.96 -16.37
CA ASP A 10 8.40 12.47 -17.62
C ASP A 10 8.72 13.97 -17.55
N GLU A 11 8.08 14.70 -16.63
CA GLU A 11 8.32 16.10 -16.37
C GLU A 11 9.58 16.33 -15.51
N LYS A 12 10.74 16.54 -16.15
CA LYS A 12 12.05 16.72 -15.49
C LYS A 12 12.06 17.76 -14.39
N LEU A 13 11.25 18.83 -14.50
CA LEU A 13 11.17 19.89 -13.49
C LEU A 13 10.46 19.39 -12.22
N ILE A 14 9.41 18.61 -12.36
CA ILE A 14 8.70 17.98 -11.25
C ILE A 14 9.64 17.01 -10.53
N VAL A 15 10.27 16.10 -11.28
CA VAL A 15 11.25 15.16 -10.75
C VAL A 15 12.33 15.90 -9.96
N LYS A 16 12.97 16.90 -10.55
CA LYS A 16 14.03 17.68 -9.88
C LYS A 16 13.54 18.32 -8.59
N GLY A 17 12.34 18.89 -8.58
CA GLY A 17 11.75 19.50 -7.39
C GLY A 17 11.53 18.49 -6.26
N ILE A 18 10.99 17.30 -6.60
CA ILE A 18 10.79 16.22 -5.65
C ILE A 18 12.12 15.70 -5.10
N LEU A 19 13.10 15.40 -5.97
CA LEU A 19 14.40 14.90 -5.58
C LEU A 19 15.10 15.83 -4.58
N ILE A 20 15.18 17.14 -4.90
CA ILE A 20 15.80 18.14 -4.02
C ILE A 20 15.07 18.15 -2.66
N SER A 21 13.74 18.14 -2.67
CA SER A 21 12.96 18.24 -1.45
C SER A 21 13.10 17.00 -0.55
N LEU A 22 13.17 15.81 -1.14
CA LEU A 22 13.38 14.56 -0.40
C LEU A 22 14.83 14.41 0.09
N ALA A 23 15.80 14.83 -0.71
CA ALA A 23 17.21 14.83 -0.30
C ALA A 23 17.47 15.74 0.91
N GLN A 24 16.76 16.88 1.02
CA GLN A 24 16.81 17.76 2.20
C GLN A 24 16.34 17.06 3.49
N ASP A 25 15.46 16.07 3.37
CA ASP A 25 15.00 15.26 4.51
C ASP A 25 15.89 14.03 4.78
N GLY A 26 17.02 13.91 4.07
CA GLY A 26 18.01 12.85 4.27
C GLY A 26 17.69 11.53 3.55
N TYR A 27 16.80 11.52 2.56
CA TYR A 27 16.55 10.36 1.72
C TYR A 27 17.56 10.25 0.58
N GLU A 28 17.93 9.04 0.22
CA GLU A 28 18.61 8.76 -1.05
C GLU A 28 17.57 8.75 -2.17
N THR A 29 17.85 9.48 -3.26
CA THR A 29 16.87 9.65 -4.33
C THR A 29 17.45 9.25 -5.67
N ASP A 30 16.63 8.63 -6.52
CA ASP A 30 16.91 8.27 -7.90
C ASP A 30 15.73 8.68 -8.78
N ALA A 31 15.94 8.80 -10.09
CA ALA A 31 14.94 9.25 -11.03
C ALA A 31 14.81 8.28 -12.19
N ALA A 32 13.59 8.17 -12.75
CA ALA A 32 13.31 7.59 -14.05
C ALA A 32 12.32 8.50 -14.80
N TYR A 33 12.40 8.52 -16.13
CA TYR A 33 11.62 9.45 -16.94
C TYR A 33 10.63 8.77 -17.87
N ASP A 34 10.60 7.45 -17.87
CA ASP A 34 9.60 6.63 -18.55
C ASP A 34 9.35 5.32 -17.79
N GLY A 35 8.30 4.60 -18.18
CA GLY A 35 7.88 3.38 -17.49
C GLY A 35 8.85 2.20 -17.66
N ASN A 36 9.55 2.10 -18.78
CA ASN A 36 10.50 1.03 -19.02
C ASN A 36 11.76 1.21 -18.16
N GLU A 37 12.31 2.43 -18.13
CA GLU A 37 13.42 2.81 -17.23
C GLU A 37 13.06 2.55 -15.78
N ALA A 38 11.84 2.94 -15.37
CA ALA A 38 11.36 2.70 -14.01
C ALA A 38 11.32 1.21 -13.68
N LEU A 39 10.75 0.38 -14.54
CA LEU A 39 10.63 -1.05 -14.33
C LEU A 39 12.02 -1.72 -14.25
N GLU A 40 12.94 -1.35 -15.12
CA GLU A 40 14.32 -1.84 -15.12
C GLU A 40 15.04 -1.48 -13.80
N LYS A 41 14.94 -0.22 -13.37
CA LYS A 41 15.53 0.25 -12.11
C LYS A 41 14.95 -0.49 -10.90
N ILE A 42 13.63 -0.71 -10.85
CA ILE A 42 12.99 -1.42 -9.74
C ILE A 42 13.41 -2.90 -9.71
N LYS A 43 13.56 -3.54 -10.87
CA LYS A 43 14.03 -4.94 -10.95
C LYS A 43 15.48 -5.10 -10.49
N ASN A 44 16.34 -4.18 -10.85
CA ASN A 44 17.79 -4.28 -10.61
C ASN A 44 18.26 -3.56 -9.34
N GLY A 45 17.42 -2.71 -8.75
CA GLY A 45 17.73 -1.91 -7.57
C GLY A 45 16.94 -2.32 -6.34
N SER A 46 17.34 -1.77 -5.20
CA SER A 46 16.57 -1.88 -3.96
C SER A 46 16.05 -0.49 -3.60
N TYR A 47 14.75 -0.30 -3.65
CA TYR A 47 14.08 0.93 -3.24
C TYR A 47 13.13 0.65 -2.09
N ASP A 48 13.05 1.59 -1.15
CA ASP A 48 12.14 1.54 -0.01
C ASP A 48 10.76 2.13 -0.35
N LEU A 49 10.69 2.93 -1.43
CA LEU A 49 9.47 3.56 -1.91
C LEU A 49 9.63 4.02 -3.37
N VAL A 50 8.56 3.95 -4.14
CA VAL A 50 8.47 4.49 -5.50
C VAL A 50 7.39 5.56 -5.54
N ILE A 51 7.70 6.73 -6.12
CA ILE A 51 6.73 7.77 -6.48
C ILE A 51 6.57 7.67 -8.00
N LEU A 52 5.38 7.38 -8.49
CA LEU A 52 5.13 6.97 -9.86
C LEU A 52 4.04 7.81 -10.50
N ASP A 53 4.36 8.54 -11.56
CA ASP A 53 3.33 9.19 -12.36
C ASP A 53 2.49 8.16 -13.12
N LEU A 54 1.20 8.39 -13.14
CA LEU A 54 0.24 7.57 -13.88
C LEU A 54 0.39 7.76 -15.39
N MET A 55 0.64 8.99 -15.82
CA MET A 55 0.66 9.39 -17.22
C MET A 55 2.10 9.44 -17.77
N LEU A 56 2.69 8.27 -17.97
CA LEU A 56 4.03 8.15 -18.56
C LEU A 56 3.96 7.84 -20.06
N PRO A 57 4.93 8.31 -20.86
CA PRO A 57 5.02 7.93 -22.27
C PRO A 57 5.37 6.44 -22.42
N GLY A 58 4.79 5.82 -23.43
CA GLY A 58 5.01 4.41 -23.76
C GLY A 58 4.29 3.48 -22.77
N MET A 59 4.97 3.03 -21.72
CA MET A 59 4.38 2.21 -20.66
C MET A 59 3.78 3.10 -19.56
N SER A 60 2.47 3.05 -19.38
CA SER A 60 1.78 3.85 -18.37
C SER A 60 2.18 3.47 -16.93
N GLY A 61 2.04 4.39 -15.98
CA GLY A 61 2.32 4.12 -14.57
C GLY A 61 1.47 2.98 -14.00
N THR A 62 0.24 2.78 -14.48
CA THR A 62 -0.59 1.63 -14.11
C THR A 62 0.02 0.31 -14.56
N GLN A 63 0.52 0.24 -15.79
CA GLN A 63 1.20 -0.95 -16.30
C GLN A 63 2.50 -1.23 -15.55
N VAL A 64 3.28 -0.18 -15.24
CA VAL A 64 4.48 -0.31 -14.38
C VAL A 64 4.09 -0.88 -13.02
N CYS A 65 3.06 -0.32 -12.38
CA CYS A 65 2.60 -0.77 -11.06
C CYS A 65 2.20 -2.25 -11.09
N CYS A 66 1.36 -2.66 -12.06
CA CYS A 66 0.98 -4.08 -12.24
C CYS A 66 2.21 -4.98 -12.40
N SER A 67 3.13 -4.62 -13.30
CA SER A 67 4.34 -5.42 -13.53
C SER A 67 5.23 -5.50 -12.30
N VAL A 68 5.37 -4.41 -11.54
CA VAL A 68 6.13 -4.41 -10.27
C VAL A 68 5.49 -5.35 -9.26
N ARG A 69 4.18 -5.43 -9.18
CA ARG A 69 3.47 -6.31 -8.24
C ARG A 69 3.64 -7.80 -8.52
N GLU A 70 4.09 -8.19 -9.71
CA GLU A 70 4.43 -9.58 -10.02
C GLU A 70 5.67 -10.07 -9.26
N PHE A 71 6.59 -9.16 -8.87
CA PHE A 71 7.86 -9.53 -8.25
C PHE A 71 8.24 -8.72 -7.01
N SER A 72 7.54 -7.63 -6.68
CA SER A 72 7.89 -6.74 -5.57
C SER A 72 6.67 -6.19 -4.84
N SER A 73 6.78 -6.10 -3.52
CA SER A 73 5.84 -5.42 -2.64
C SER A 73 6.29 -4.00 -2.24
N VAL A 74 7.27 -3.42 -2.95
CA VAL A 74 7.76 -2.08 -2.68
C VAL A 74 6.60 -1.09 -2.63
N PRO A 75 6.50 -0.23 -1.61
CA PRO A 75 5.44 0.77 -1.54
C PRO A 75 5.46 1.71 -2.74
N ILE A 76 4.28 2.00 -3.30
CA ILE A 76 4.11 2.90 -4.46
C ILE A 76 3.12 4.00 -4.10
N ILE A 77 3.55 5.26 -4.20
CA ILE A 77 2.67 6.45 -4.23
C ILE A 77 2.44 6.81 -5.70
N MET A 78 1.19 6.78 -6.15
CA MET A 78 0.87 7.14 -7.52
C MET A 78 0.52 8.62 -7.63
N LEU A 79 1.13 9.32 -8.59
CA LEU A 79 0.77 10.68 -8.95
C LEU A 79 -0.23 10.64 -10.12
N THR A 80 -1.30 11.42 -10.07
CA THR A 80 -2.34 11.43 -11.10
C THR A 80 -2.78 12.84 -11.44
N ALA A 81 -3.13 13.10 -12.70
CA ALA A 81 -3.76 14.35 -13.09
C ALA A 81 -5.16 14.46 -12.45
N LYS A 82 -5.60 15.69 -12.17
CA LYS A 82 -6.91 15.96 -11.55
C LYS A 82 -8.02 15.70 -12.57
N SER A 83 -8.47 14.46 -12.66
CA SER A 83 -9.71 14.14 -13.35
C SER A 83 -10.37 12.95 -12.66
N GLU A 84 -11.60 13.13 -12.26
CA GLU A 84 -12.58 12.20 -11.73
C GLU A 84 -12.15 11.18 -10.64
N ASP A 85 -13.04 10.90 -9.72
CA ASP A 85 -12.87 9.89 -8.66
C ASP A 85 -12.47 8.49 -9.19
N MET A 86 -12.70 8.24 -10.49
CA MET A 86 -12.33 7.03 -11.20
C MET A 86 -10.82 6.81 -11.29
N ASP A 87 -10.01 7.86 -11.57
CA ASP A 87 -8.56 7.70 -11.70
C ASP A 87 -7.88 7.38 -10.37
N LYS A 88 -8.45 7.89 -9.27
CA LYS A 88 -7.98 7.58 -7.91
C LYS A 88 -8.28 6.13 -7.53
N ILE A 89 -9.48 5.65 -7.85
CA ILE A 89 -9.90 4.27 -7.62
C ILE A 89 -9.05 3.32 -8.48
N LEU A 90 -8.86 3.64 -9.76
CA LEU A 90 -8.03 2.86 -10.68
C LEU A 90 -6.57 2.77 -10.22
N GLY A 91 -5.94 3.88 -9.80
CA GLY A 91 -4.56 3.86 -9.31
C GLY A 91 -4.37 2.91 -8.12
N LEU A 92 -5.30 2.92 -7.18
CA LEU A 92 -5.30 1.98 -6.06
C LEU A 92 -5.69 0.56 -6.51
N GLU A 93 -6.57 0.34 -7.46
CA GLU A 93 -6.92 -0.97 -8.02
C GLU A 93 -5.75 -1.67 -8.72
N TYR A 94 -4.73 -0.95 -9.21
CA TYR A 94 -3.52 -1.50 -9.83
C TYR A 94 -2.38 -1.84 -8.87
N GLY A 95 -2.53 -1.71 -7.56
CA GLY A 95 -1.54 -2.13 -6.57
C GLY A 95 -0.79 -1.00 -5.89
N ALA A 96 -1.10 0.26 -6.14
CA ALA A 96 -0.54 1.39 -5.40
C ALA A 96 -0.95 1.36 -3.92
N ASP A 97 -0.08 1.82 -3.03
CA ASP A 97 -0.34 1.91 -1.59
C ASP A 97 -0.97 3.24 -1.20
N ASP A 98 -0.77 4.26 -2.03
CA ASP A 98 -1.31 5.60 -1.89
C ASP A 98 -1.40 6.30 -3.24
N TYR A 99 -2.16 7.40 -3.33
CA TYR A 99 -2.23 8.25 -4.51
C TYR A 99 -2.26 9.73 -4.13
N MET A 100 -1.83 10.58 -5.06
CA MET A 100 -1.86 12.03 -4.90
C MET A 100 -2.19 12.69 -6.25
N THR A 101 -3.04 13.73 -6.24
CA THR A 101 -3.41 14.45 -7.46
C THR A 101 -2.45 15.58 -7.78
N LYS A 102 -2.08 15.73 -9.03
CA LYS A 102 -1.38 16.93 -9.58
C LYS A 102 -2.40 18.06 -9.84
N PRO A 103 -2.10 19.33 -9.51
CA PRO A 103 -0.92 19.79 -8.81
C PRO A 103 -0.99 19.46 -7.31
N PHE A 104 0.14 19.06 -6.73
CA PHE A 104 0.24 18.68 -5.33
C PHE A 104 1.11 19.63 -4.50
N ASN A 105 0.88 19.61 -3.19
CA ASN A 105 1.75 20.29 -2.25
C ASN A 105 2.93 19.37 -1.89
N ILE A 106 4.16 19.86 -2.04
CA ILE A 106 5.37 19.09 -1.73
C ILE A 106 5.42 18.68 -0.24
N LEU A 107 4.89 19.48 0.67
CA LEU A 107 4.81 19.12 2.09
C LEU A 107 3.86 17.95 2.33
N GLU A 108 2.76 17.87 1.57
CA GLU A 108 1.86 16.74 1.60
C GLU A 108 2.54 15.46 1.09
N LEU A 109 3.26 15.53 -0.04
CA LEU A 109 4.03 14.39 -0.56
C LEU A 109 5.05 13.90 0.49
N LYS A 110 5.81 14.81 1.12
CA LYS A 110 6.77 14.48 2.18
C LYS A 110 6.09 13.81 3.39
N ALA A 111 4.91 14.28 3.80
CA ALA A 111 4.15 13.67 4.88
C ALA A 111 3.72 12.23 4.55
N ARG A 112 3.26 11.97 3.31
CA ARG A 112 2.89 10.64 2.82
C ARG A 112 4.10 9.70 2.75
N VAL A 113 5.21 10.16 2.19
CA VAL A 113 6.49 9.44 2.14
C VAL A 113 6.92 9.03 3.55
N LYS A 114 6.95 9.99 4.49
CA LYS A 114 7.32 9.72 5.88
C LYS A 114 6.37 8.73 6.55
N ALA A 115 5.07 8.83 6.32
CA ALA A 115 4.07 7.92 6.89
C ALA A 115 4.25 6.49 6.39
N ILE A 116 4.57 6.30 5.11
CA ILE A 116 4.81 4.98 4.52
C ILE A 116 6.13 4.40 5.03
N LEU A 117 7.23 5.17 4.97
CA LEU A 117 8.58 4.69 5.34
C LEU A 117 8.77 4.47 6.84
N ARG A 118 8.05 5.19 7.72
CA ARG A 118 8.10 4.96 9.16
C ARG A 118 7.76 3.52 9.52
N ARG A 119 6.83 2.92 8.83
CA ARG A 119 6.32 1.59 9.10
C ARG A 119 7.18 0.46 8.57
N THR A 120 7.92 0.71 7.49
CA THR A 120 8.93 -0.25 7.02
C THR A 120 10.13 -0.34 7.98
N LYS A 121 10.42 0.72 8.78
CA LYS A 121 11.53 0.74 9.75
C LYS A 121 11.09 0.47 11.19
N GLU A 122 9.92 0.92 11.59
CA GLU A 122 9.33 0.62 12.90
C GLU A 122 8.52 -0.69 12.76
N GLY A 123 9.21 -1.81 12.73
CA GLY A 123 8.60 -3.04 13.20
C GLY A 123 8.02 -2.71 14.57
N LEU A 124 6.69 -2.71 14.69
CA LEU A 124 5.93 -2.36 15.88
C LEU A 124 6.63 -2.87 17.14
N ALA A 125 6.98 -1.94 18.05
CA ALA A 125 7.57 -2.26 19.34
C ALA A 125 6.68 -3.21 20.15
N PRO A 126 7.26 -4.03 21.02
CA PRO A 126 6.72 -5.31 21.45
C PRO A 126 5.65 -5.17 22.54
N ALA A 127 4.42 -5.39 22.20
CA ALA A 127 3.58 -6.19 23.09
C ALA A 127 3.89 -7.65 22.74
N GLN A 128 4.05 -8.51 23.72
CA GLN A 128 4.30 -9.97 23.61
C GLN A 128 3.31 -10.62 22.63
N THR A 129 3.55 -10.51 21.34
CA THR A 129 2.64 -10.99 20.31
C THR A 129 3.33 -12.12 19.57
N ARG A 130 2.69 -13.28 19.55
CA ARG A 130 3.12 -14.47 18.83
C ARG A 130 3.58 -14.05 17.43
N ARG A 131 4.78 -14.49 17.03
CA ARG A 131 5.33 -14.27 15.69
C ARG A 131 4.39 -14.76 14.60
N ILE A 132 3.61 -15.77 14.92
CA ILE A 132 2.62 -16.37 14.04
C ILE A 132 1.23 -16.11 14.63
N ILE A 133 0.34 -15.58 13.82
CA ILE A 133 -1.10 -15.49 14.11
C ILE A 133 -1.76 -16.64 13.34
N GLU A 134 -2.52 -17.45 14.05
CA GLU A 134 -3.36 -18.48 13.45
C GLU A 134 -4.81 -18.21 13.85
N SER A 135 -5.69 -18.12 12.87
CA SER A 135 -7.11 -17.91 13.07
C SER A 135 -7.90 -18.58 11.95
N GLY A 136 -8.58 -19.68 12.28
CA GLY A 136 -9.24 -20.52 11.29
C GLY A 136 -8.25 -21.02 10.24
N ASP A 137 -8.55 -20.79 8.97
CA ASP A 137 -7.70 -21.19 7.83
C ASP A 137 -6.52 -20.23 7.57
N ILE A 138 -6.45 -19.09 8.29
CA ILE A 138 -5.42 -18.05 8.08
C ILE A 138 -4.24 -18.29 9.01
N ARG A 139 -3.05 -18.32 8.43
CA ARG A 139 -1.76 -18.32 9.13
C ARG A 139 -0.92 -17.15 8.63
N MET A 140 -0.52 -16.27 9.54
CA MET A 140 0.29 -15.09 9.24
C MET A 140 1.61 -15.14 10.00
N ASP A 141 2.72 -15.06 9.28
CA ASP A 141 4.05 -14.87 9.84
C ASP A 141 4.38 -13.36 9.78
N ARG A 142 4.45 -12.73 10.95
CA ARG A 142 4.68 -11.30 11.09
C ARG A 142 6.11 -10.89 10.72
N ASP A 143 7.08 -11.73 11.09
CA ASP A 143 8.50 -11.41 10.89
C ASP A 143 8.87 -11.47 9.40
N ASN A 144 8.34 -12.49 8.69
CA ASN A 144 8.59 -12.70 7.27
C ASN A 144 7.51 -12.07 6.37
N ARG A 145 6.48 -11.45 6.95
CA ARG A 145 5.32 -10.86 6.26
C ARG A 145 4.65 -11.82 5.28
N ARG A 146 4.56 -13.10 5.66
CA ARG A 146 3.93 -14.16 4.87
C ARG A 146 2.53 -14.45 5.36
N VAL A 147 1.65 -14.76 4.43
CA VAL A 147 0.27 -15.16 4.71
C VAL A 147 -0.03 -16.45 3.96
N GLU A 148 -0.57 -17.41 4.68
CA GLU A 148 -1.11 -18.64 4.12
C GLU A 148 -2.59 -18.74 4.44
N ILE A 149 -3.39 -19.19 3.49
CA ILE A 149 -4.82 -19.43 3.66
C ILE A 149 -5.13 -20.84 3.16
N ALA A 150 -5.63 -21.68 4.03
CA ALA A 150 -5.86 -23.10 3.75
C ALA A 150 -4.62 -23.79 3.14
N GLY A 151 -3.41 -23.46 3.62
CA GLY A 151 -2.13 -24.02 3.17
C GLY A 151 -1.60 -23.43 1.86
N ARG A 152 -2.25 -22.41 1.28
CA ARG A 152 -1.77 -21.69 0.09
C ARG A 152 -1.15 -20.36 0.47
N GLU A 153 0.07 -20.10 0.03
CA GLU A 153 0.72 -18.79 0.21
C GLU A 153 0.02 -17.73 -0.64
N ILE A 154 -0.26 -16.58 -0.02
CA ILE A 154 -0.95 -15.43 -0.64
C ILE A 154 -0.01 -14.23 -0.63
N SER A 155 0.24 -13.65 -1.80
CA SER A 155 1.05 -12.43 -1.91
C SER A 155 0.19 -11.19 -1.64
N LEU A 156 0.51 -10.50 -0.54
CA LEU A 156 -0.13 -9.24 -0.14
C LEU A 156 0.84 -8.08 -0.30
N THR A 157 0.31 -6.90 -0.66
CA THR A 157 1.07 -5.65 -0.55
C THR A 157 1.26 -5.28 0.92
N GLY A 158 2.16 -4.31 1.19
CA GLY A 158 2.40 -3.87 2.57
C GLY A 158 1.15 -3.45 3.30
N LYS A 159 0.25 -2.70 2.65
CA LYS A 159 -0.99 -2.20 3.26
C LYS A 159 -2.07 -3.27 3.41
N GLU A 160 -2.17 -4.17 2.47
CA GLU A 160 -3.07 -5.32 2.58
C GLU A 160 -2.68 -6.24 3.73
N PHE A 161 -1.36 -6.47 3.92
CA PHE A 161 -0.84 -7.23 5.04
C PHE A 161 -1.18 -6.56 6.40
N GLU A 162 -0.90 -5.24 6.53
CA GLU A 162 -1.18 -4.47 7.75
C GLU A 162 -2.67 -4.45 8.09
N LEU A 163 -3.55 -4.30 7.08
CA LEU A 163 -5.00 -4.39 7.26
C LEU A 163 -5.42 -5.76 7.76
N LEU A 164 -4.96 -6.83 7.10
CA LEU A 164 -5.31 -8.19 7.49
C LEU A 164 -4.79 -8.50 8.90
N GLU A 165 -3.54 -8.15 9.20
CA GLU A 165 -2.94 -8.33 10.52
C GLU A 165 -3.74 -7.66 11.62
N LEU A 166 -4.13 -6.40 11.41
CA LEU A 166 -4.93 -5.65 12.38
C LEU A 166 -6.28 -6.31 12.63
N LEU A 167 -6.95 -6.74 11.58
CA LEU A 167 -8.29 -7.33 11.65
C LEU A 167 -8.24 -8.73 12.28
N VAL A 168 -7.31 -9.59 11.84
CA VAL A 168 -7.16 -10.97 12.35
C VAL A 168 -6.68 -11.00 13.81
N SER A 169 -5.88 -10.00 14.22
CA SER A 169 -5.46 -9.87 15.63
C SER A 169 -6.59 -9.56 16.59
N HIS A 170 -7.76 -9.13 16.09
CA HIS A 170 -8.92 -8.76 16.91
C HIS A 170 -10.23 -9.28 16.28
N PRO A 171 -10.46 -10.60 16.27
CA PRO A 171 -11.64 -11.19 15.67
C PRO A 171 -12.94 -10.61 16.26
N GLY A 172 -13.91 -10.33 15.41
CA GLY A 172 -15.21 -9.78 15.78
C GLY A 172 -15.23 -8.28 16.11
N LYS A 173 -14.06 -7.65 16.28
CA LYS A 173 -13.98 -6.22 16.54
C LYS A 173 -14.24 -5.41 15.27
N VAL A 174 -15.27 -4.57 15.29
CA VAL A 174 -15.60 -3.66 14.20
C VAL A 174 -14.71 -2.42 14.28
N TYR A 175 -14.04 -2.10 13.19
CA TYR A 175 -13.24 -0.89 13.02
C TYR A 175 -13.95 0.06 12.06
N ALA A 176 -14.14 1.31 12.45
CA ALA A 176 -14.58 2.36 11.54
C ALA A 176 -13.50 2.64 10.49
N ARG A 177 -13.91 3.12 9.30
CA ARG A 177 -13.00 3.46 8.21
C ARG A 177 -11.93 4.45 8.62
N ALA A 178 -12.33 5.53 9.30
CA ALA A 178 -11.40 6.52 9.85
C ALA A 178 -10.37 5.88 10.80
N ASN A 179 -10.79 4.94 11.64
CA ASN A 179 -9.88 4.26 12.57
C ASN A 179 -8.90 3.34 11.83
N LEU A 180 -9.36 2.60 10.81
CA LEU A 180 -8.49 1.79 9.96
C LEU A 180 -7.48 2.66 9.22
N LEU A 181 -7.93 3.80 8.68
CA LEU A 181 -7.04 4.76 8.02
C LEU A 181 -5.94 5.24 8.97
N GLN A 182 -6.29 5.68 10.17
CA GLN A 182 -5.33 6.13 11.18
C GLN A 182 -4.38 5.02 11.65
N LEU A 183 -4.88 3.82 11.88
CA LEU A 183 -4.09 2.69 12.37
C LEU A 183 -3.16 2.12 11.32
N VAL A 184 -3.59 2.09 10.05
CA VAL A 184 -2.83 1.50 8.94
C VAL A 184 -2.04 2.54 8.15
N TRP A 185 -2.48 3.78 8.01
CA TRP A 185 -1.75 4.84 7.29
C TRP A 185 -1.12 5.89 8.21
N GLY A 186 -1.60 6.02 9.44
CA GLY A 186 -1.09 6.96 10.45
C GLY A 186 -2.07 8.10 10.73
N ARG A 187 -1.91 8.71 11.92
CA ARG A 187 -2.80 9.79 12.36
C ARG A 187 -2.72 11.03 11.47
N ASP A 188 -1.54 11.30 10.94
CA ASP A 188 -1.27 12.48 10.13
C ASP A 188 -1.41 12.19 8.62
N TYR A 189 -2.01 11.04 8.26
CA TYR A 189 -2.23 10.68 6.87
C TYR A 189 -3.35 11.55 6.27
N PRO A 190 -3.05 12.35 5.24
CA PRO A 190 -4.01 13.32 4.68
C PRO A 190 -4.97 12.71 3.65
N GLY A 191 -5.06 11.37 3.55
CA GLY A 191 -5.90 10.68 2.57
C GLY A 191 -7.34 10.48 3.02
N ASP A 192 -8.18 10.04 2.09
CA ASP A 192 -9.62 9.79 2.26
C ASP A 192 -9.86 8.37 2.82
N GLU A 193 -10.95 8.19 3.56
CA GLU A 193 -11.43 6.90 4.06
C GLU A 193 -11.71 5.88 2.92
N ARG A 194 -12.01 6.34 1.71
CA ARG A 194 -12.16 5.49 0.52
C ARG A 194 -10.90 4.69 0.20
N THR A 195 -9.73 5.16 0.61
CA THR A 195 -8.48 4.40 0.51
C THR A 195 -8.59 3.05 1.21
N VAL A 196 -9.26 3.00 2.36
CA VAL A 196 -9.51 1.75 3.10
C VAL A 196 -10.40 0.82 2.28
N ASP A 197 -11.49 1.34 1.70
CA ASP A 197 -12.46 0.52 0.96
C ASP A 197 -11.79 -0.18 -0.24
N VAL A 198 -10.91 0.52 -0.95
CA VAL A 198 -10.16 -0.03 -2.08
C VAL A 198 -9.21 -1.14 -1.63
N HIS A 199 -8.46 -0.92 -0.54
CA HIS A 199 -7.55 -1.96 -0.03
C HIS A 199 -8.29 -3.17 0.56
N ILE A 200 -9.44 -2.97 1.18
CA ILE A 200 -10.31 -4.07 1.62
C ILE A 200 -10.83 -4.87 0.42
N ARG A 201 -11.26 -4.20 -0.66
CA ARG A 201 -11.71 -4.88 -1.88
C ARG A 201 -10.60 -5.78 -2.44
N ARG A 202 -9.38 -5.25 -2.59
CA ARG A 202 -8.22 -6.01 -3.09
C ARG A 202 -7.81 -7.14 -2.18
N LEU A 203 -7.83 -6.88 -0.87
CA LEU A 203 -7.57 -7.91 0.11
C LEU A 203 -8.55 -9.06 -0.07
N ARG A 204 -9.85 -8.78 -0.22
CA ARG A 204 -10.88 -9.79 -0.49
C ARG A 204 -10.62 -10.55 -1.79
N GLU A 205 -10.25 -9.86 -2.87
CA GLU A 205 -9.92 -10.50 -4.15
C GLU A 205 -8.81 -11.54 -4.03
N LYS A 206 -7.92 -11.39 -3.04
CA LYS A 206 -6.79 -12.30 -2.80
C LYS A 206 -7.10 -13.41 -1.78
N ILE A 207 -7.90 -13.11 -0.76
CA ILE A 207 -8.09 -14.03 0.37
C ILE A 207 -9.45 -14.75 0.36
N GLU A 208 -10.46 -14.21 -0.29
CA GLU A 208 -11.81 -14.78 -0.31
C GLU A 208 -12.01 -15.68 -1.54
N ARG A 209 -12.81 -16.73 -1.42
CA ARG A 209 -13.21 -17.52 -2.58
C ARG A 209 -14.13 -16.74 -3.51
N THR A 210 -15.05 -15.97 -2.92
CA THR A 210 -16.00 -15.11 -3.62
C THR A 210 -15.94 -13.73 -2.97
N PRO A 211 -15.25 -12.76 -3.58
CA PRO A 211 -15.03 -11.42 -3.00
C PRO A 211 -16.32 -10.65 -2.68
N SER A 212 -17.42 -10.91 -3.43
CA SER A 212 -18.74 -10.32 -3.20
C SER A 212 -19.47 -10.92 -2.00
N GLU A 213 -19.08 -12.14 -1.58
CA GLU A 213 -19.65 -12.85 -0.42
C GLU A 213 -18.52 -13.23 0.55
N PRO A 214 -17.87 -12.24 1.18
CA PRO A 214 -16.67 -12.47 1.97
C PRO A 214 -16.96 -13.29 3.21
N CYS A 215 -16.08 -14.24 3.53
CA CYS A 215 -16.13 -15.08 4.72
C CYS A 215 -15.22 -14.55 5.85
N TYR A 216 -14.10 -13.94 5.51
CA TYR A 216 -13.08 -13.49 6.48
C TYR A 216 -13.25 -12.00 6.83
N VAL A 217 -13.17 -11.12 5.83
CA VAL A 217 -13.27 -9.68 6.06
C VAL A 217 -14.68 -9.20 5.76
N GLN A 218 -15.45 -9.02 6.82
CA GLN A 218 -16.87 -8.66 6.77
C GLN A 218 -17.09 -7.14 6.77
N THR A 219 -18.20 -6.70 6.18
CA THR A 219 -18.65 -5.32 6.24
C THR A 219 -19.70 -5.13 7.33
N LYS A 220 -19.50 -4.18 8.22
CA LYS A 220 -20.55 -3.64 9.08
C LYS A 220 -21.11 -2.39 8.40
N TRP A 221 -22.26 -2.52 7.76
CA TRP A 221 -22.88 -1.43 7.00
C TRP A 221 -23.01 -0.15 7.80
N GLY A 222 -22.64 0.96 7.21
CA GLY A 222 -22.66 2.28 7.85
C GLY A 222 -21.53 2.51 8.87
N VAL A 223 -20.68 1.52 9.20
CA VAL A 223 -19.64 1.62 10.20
C VAL A 223 -18.26 1.38 9.60
N GLY A 224 -17.98 0.17 9.11
CA GLY A 224 -16.64 -0.20 8.64
C GLY A 224 -16.48 -1.70 8.46
N TYR A 225 -15.35 -2.26 8.92
CA TYR A 225 -14.95 -3.63 8.64
C TYR A 225 -14.52 -4.37 9.90
N TYR A 226 -14.66 -5.70 9.87
CA TYR A 226 -14.20 -6.60 10.92
C TYR A 226 -13.79 -7.95 10.34
N TYR A 227 -12.94 -8.66 11.06
CA TYR A 227 -12.60 -10.04 10.76
C TYR A 227 -13.55 -10.99 11.47
N GLN A 228 -14.05 -11.97 10.73
CA GLN A 228 -14.85 -13.06 11.26
C GLN A 228 -14.05 -14.35 11.14
N GLU A 229 -13.76 -14.96 12.29
CA GLU A 229 -13.13 -16.27 12.31
C GLU A 229 -14.06 -17.32 11.76
N LYS A 230 -13.59 -18.07 10.76
CA LYS A 230 -14.35 -19.19 10.21
C LYS A 230 -14.32 -20.32 11.23
N LYS A 231 -15.46 -20.71 11.77
CA LYS A 231 -15.57 -21.91 12.58
C LYS A 231 -15.36 -23.10 11.66
N ASN A 232 -14.34 -23.92 11.93
CA ASN A 232 -14.20 -25.23 11.32
C ASN A 232 -15.41 -26.07 11.75
N GLU A 233 -16.33 -26.33 10.83
CA GLU A 233 -17.35 -27.37 10.97
C GLU A 233 -16.74 -28.74 10.72
#